data_af3986c0b788dedbe054c3e55670564d
#
_entry.id   af3986c0b788dedbe054c3e55670564d
#
_cell.length_a   1.000
_cell.length_b   1.000
_cell.length_c   1.000
_cell.angle_alpha   90.00
_cell.angle_beta   90.00
_cell.angle_gamma   90.00
#
_symmetry.space_group_name_H-M   'P 1'
#
loop_
_entity.id
_entity.type
_entity.pdbx_description
1 polymer ?
#
loop_
_entity_poly.entity_id
_entity_poly.type
_entity_poly.pdbx_seq_one_letter_code
_entity_poly.pdbx_strand_id
1 'polypeptide(L)'
;MKKIFFTLFIFYGIFSEAQIVRKYSNEFLNIGAGARGLAMGGAVISNQNDVYAPMWNPAGLIGIERDWQGAAMHAEYFESIAKYDYISYAKSLDNNGGVFGISVVRLGVDNILNTTQLIDAEGNIDYDKVTSFSQSDYAALLSYAFRPGGDQRLAVGVNAKLVYRNVGKFASGYGFGFDVGVLYKADTGWSYGAMLRDATTTVNFWTVNQAELSAVVNGEEFNPAPKDKLEITMPKLNIGMSKNYEINR
;
A
#
# COMPACT_ATOMS: atom_id res chain seq x y z
N MET A 1 -16.14 36.19 -20.53
CA MET A 1 -15.50 34.88 -20.54
C MET A 1 -13.98 34.94 -20.57
N LYS A 2 -13.31 35.73 -21.41
CA LYS A 2 -11.85 35.82 -21.47
C LYS A 2 -11.16 36.28 -20.16
N LYS A 3 -11.80 37.15 -19.37
CA LYS A 3 -11.26 37.64 -18.08
C LYS A 3 -11.29 36.60 -16.94
N ILE A 4 -12.28 35.70 -16.97
CA ILE A 4 -12.40 34.60 -15.98
C ILE A 4 -11.31 33.56 -16.20
N PHE A 5 -10.98 33.26 -17.44
CA PHE A 5 -9.90 32.34 -17.79
C PHE A 5 -8.53 32.85 -17.34
N PHE A 6 -8.29 34.14 -17.46
CA PHE A 6 -7.02 34.75 -17.04
C PHE A 6 -6.85 34.77 -15.53
N THR A 7 -7.94 34.99 -14.77
CA THR A 7 -7.93 34.94 -13.30
C THR A 7 -7.71 33.51 -12.78
N LEU A 8 -8.27 32.49 -13.45
CA LEU A 8 -8.01 31.08 -13.09
C LEU A 8 -6.54 30.66 -13.33
N PHE A 9 -5.91 31.22 -14.37
CA PHE A 9 -4.51 30.91 -14.70
C PHE A 9 -3.53 31.55 -13.70
N ILE A 10 -3.85 32.74 -13.15
CA ILE A 10 -3.04 33.38 -12.11
C ILE A 10 -3.14 32.63 -10.78
N PHE A 11 -4.31 32.07 -10.44
CA PHE A 11 -4.49 31.26 -9.23
C PHE A 11 -3.73 29.93 -9.27
N TYR A 12 -3.50 29.35 -10.45
CA TYR A 12 -2.72 28.10 -10.61
C TYR A 12 -1.21 28.31 -10.36
N GLY A 13 -0.69 29.50 -10.56
CA GLY A 13 0.74 29.81 -10.37
C GLY A 13 1.17 30.03 -8.91
N ILE A 14 0.24 30.17 -7.97
CA ILE A 14 0.56 30.48 -6.56
C ILE A 14 0.77 29.19 -5.72
N PHE A 15 0.38 28.01 -6.23
CA PHE A 15 0.57 26.72 -5.57
C PHE A 15 1.77 25.91 -6.07
N SER A 16 2.74 26.55 -6.72
CA SER A 16 4.02 25.92 -7.03
C SER A 16 4.89 25.86 -5.78
N GLU A 17 4.49 25.04 -4.82
CA GLU A 17 5.34 24.67 -3.71
C GLU A 17 6.49 23.79 -4.23
N ALA A 18 7.70 24.08 -3.79
CA ALA A 18 8.90 23.31 -4.07
C ALA A 18 8.63 21.82 -3.82
N GLN A 19 9.01 20.98 -4.76
CA GLN A 19 8.84 19.54 -4.71
C GLN A 19 9.31 19.02 -3.35
N ILE A 20 8.37 18.66 -2.46
CA ILE A 20 8.66 17.82 -1.31
C ILE A 20 9.20 16.52 -1.90
N VAL A 21 10.47 16.21 -1.62
CA VAL A 21 11.07 14.93 -1.99
C VAL A 21 10.17 13.85 -1.42
N ARG A 22 9.38 13.19 -2.30
CA ARG A 22 8.50 12.11 -1.88
C ARG A 22 9.38 11.01 -1.33
N LYS A 23 9.32 10.76 -0.04
CA LYS A 23 9.83 9.52 0.53
C LYS A 23 8.90 8.41 0.06
N TYR A 24 9.45 7.45 -0.69
CA TYR A 24 8.73 6.26 -1.13
C TYR A 24 8.56 5.32 0.06
N SER A 25 7.53 5.58 0.86
CA SER A 25 7.17 4.76 2.00
C SER A 25 6.04 3.80 1.64
N ASN A 26 6.09 2.58 2.17
CA ASN A 26 5.05 1.56 2.02
C ASN A 26 4.73 1.16 0.56
N GLU A 27 5.70 1.28 -0.37
CA GLU A 27 5.51 0.96 -1.79
C GLU A 27 5.11 -0.50 -2.05
N PHE A 28 5.40 -1.42 -1.13
CA PHE A 28 4.93 -2.81 -1.22
C PHE A 28 3.41 -2.94 -1.28
N LEU A 29 2.66 -1.97 -0.75
CA LEU A 29 1.21 -1.90 -0.86
C LEU A 29 0.73 -1.46 -2.25
N ASN A 30 1.60 -0.86 -3.07
CA ASN A 30 1.27 -0.45 -4.44
C ASN A 30 1.41 -1.59 -5.46
N ILE A 31 2.00 -2.73 -5.09
CA ILE A 31 2.09 -3.92 -5.96
C ILE A 31 0.67 -4.43 -6.29
N GLY A 32 -0.22 -4.42 -5.30
CA GLY A 32 -1.59 -4.91 -5.47
C GLY A 32 -1.71 -6.42 -5.29
N ALA A 33 -2.93 -6.94 -5.26
CA ALA A 33 -3.22 -8.35 -5.09
C ALA A 33 -4.36 -8.83 -6.00
N GLY A 34 -4.37 -10.14 -6.28
CA GLY A 34 -5.35 -10.81 -7.12
C GLY A 34 -4.97 -10.83 -8.60
N ALA A 35 -5.05 -12.03 -9.20
CA ALA A 35 -4.63 -12.27 -10.58
C ALA A 35 -5.35 -11.35 -11.58
N ARG A 36 -6.66 -11.10 -11.37
CA ARG A 36 -7.45 -10.21 -12.23
C ARG A 36 -6.93 -8.77 -12.18
N GLY A 37 -6.71 -8.22 -10.98
CA GLY A 37 -6.21 -6.85 -10.80
C GLY A 37 -4.83 -6.66 -11.41
N LEU A 38 -3.94 -7.62 -11.20
CA LEU A 38 -2.58 -7.62 -11.73
C LEU A 38 -2.57 -7.75 -13.26
N ALA A 39 -3.38 -8.67 -13.83
CA ALA A 39 -3.50 -8.85 -15.28
C ALA A 39 -4.07 -7.61 -16.00
N MET A 40 -4.90 -6.83 -15.32
CA MET A 40 -5.44 -5.57 -15.83
C MET A 40 -4.53 -4.36 -15.55
N GLY A 41 -3.30 -4.57 -15.07
CA GLY A 41 -2.36 -3.49 -14.75
C GLY A 41 -2.89 -2.53 -13.68
N GLY A 42 -3.74 -3.00 -12.76
CA GLY A 42 -4.35 -2.19 -11.71
C GLY A 42 -5.58 -1.37 -12.16
N ALA A 43 -6.03 -1.51 -13.41
CA ALA A 43 -7.21 -0.79 -13.92
C ALA A 43 -8.53 -1.37 -13.39
N VAL A 44 -8.63 -1.53 -12.05
CA VAL A 44 -9.77 -2.19 -11.38
C VAL A 44 -10.45 -1.34 -10.31
N ILE A 45 -10.06 -0.10 -10.15
CA ILE A 45 -10.57 0.83 -9.13
C ILE A 45 -12.11 0.93 -9.13
N SER A 46 -12.74 0.84 -10.31
CA SER A 46 -14.19 0.96 -10.48
C SER A 46 -14.94 -0.37 -10.59
N ASN A 47 -14.23 -1.52 -10.66
CA ASN A 47 -14.88 -2.80 -10.96
C ASN A 47 -14.35 -4.00 -10.15
N GLN A 48 -13.49 -3.79 -9.15
CA GLN A 48 -13.12 -4.83 -8.20
C GLN A 48 -14.29 -5.08 -7.26
N ASN A 49 -14.75 -6.32 -7.14
CA ASN A 49 -15.98 -6.69 -6.43
C ASN A 49 -15.83 -8.00 -5.64
N ASP A 50 -14.64 -8.28 -5.15
CA ASP A 50 -14.31 -9.47 -4.41
C ASP A 50 -13.41 -9.17 -3.19
N VAL A 51 -12.91 -10.22 -2.56
CA VAL A 51 -12.07 -10.17 -1.37
C VAL A 51 -10.71 -9.48 -1.59
N TYR A 52 -10.29 -9.19 -2.83
CA TYR A 52 -9.11 -8.39 -3.13
C TYR A 52 -9.39 -6.88 -3.17
N ALA A 53 -10.66 -6.47 -3.05
CA ALA A 53 -11.05 -5.06 -3.09
C ALA A 53 -10.32 -4.16 -2.08
N PRO A 54 -9.97 -4.59 -0.85
CA PRO A 54 -9.21 -3.76 0.09
C PRO A 54 -7.91 -3.18 -0.48
N MET A 55 -7.25 -3.91 -1.39
CA MET A 55 -6.01 -3.45 -2.03
C MET A 55 -6.23 -2.41 -3.14
N TRP A 56 -7.42 -2.40 -3.75
CA TRP A 56 -7.69 -1.57 -4.94
C TRP A 56 -8.68 -0.46 -4.65
N ASN A 57 -9.84 -0.80 -4.08
CA ASN A 57 -10.89 0.11 -3.64
C ASN A 57 -11.78 -0.61 -2.63
N PRO A 58 -11.72 -0.29 -1.33
CA PRO A 58 -12.44 -1.02 -0.28
C PRO A 58 -13.96 -1.00 -0.47
N ALA A 59 -14.53 0.00 -1.17
CA ALA A 59 -15.95 0.02 -1.50
C ALA A 59 -16.39 -1.18 -2.36
N GLY A 60 -15.42 -1.82 -3.06
CA GLY A 60 -15.68 -3.00 -3.88
C GLY A 60 -16.09 -4.24 -3.09
N LEU A 61 -15.78 -4.32 -1.80
CA LEU A 61 -16.23 -5.42 -0.93
C LEU A 61 -17.75 -5.60 -0.93
N ILE A 62 -18.51 -4.52 -1.16
CA ILE A 62 -19.98 -4.58 -1.23
C ILE A 62 -20.49 -5.46 -2.38
N GLY A 63 -19.63 -5.81 -3.33
CA GLY A 63 -19.94 -6.70 -4.45
C GLY A 63 -19.82 -8.19 -4.13
N ILE A 64 -19.47 -8.58 -2.91
CA ILE A 64 -19.44 -9.96 -2.47
C ILE A 64 -20.89 -10.47 -2.38
N GLU A 65 -21.25 -11.42 -3.25
CA GLU A 65 -22.59 -11.96 -3.38
C GLU A 65 -22.90 -13.09 -2.38
N ARG A 66 -21.87 -13.66 -1.77
CA ARG A 66 -21.97 -14.76 -0.80
C ARG A 66 -21.86 -14.23 0.61
N ASP A 67 -22.29 -15.04 1.59
CA ASP A 67 -22.15 -14.69 3.00
C ASP A 67 -20.72 -14.39 3.40
N TRP A 68 -19.77 -15.10 2.77
CA TRP A 68 -18.34 -14.88 2.97
C TRP A 68 -17.51 -15.26 1.74
N GLN A 69 -16.32 -14.70 1.66
CA GLN A 69 -15.31 -15.02 0.66
C GLN A 69 -13.92 -15.00 1.31
N GLY A 70 -13.07 -15.96 0.94
CA GLY A 70 -11.66 -16.00 1.34
C GLY A 70 -10.76 -16.18 0.13
N ALA A 71 -9.54 -15.65 0.19
CA ALA A 71 -8.53 -15.83 -0.83
C ALA A 71 -7.13 -15.83 -0.23
N ALA A 72 -6.21 -16.53 -0.92
CA ALA A 72 -4.78 -16.47 -0.69
C ALA A 72 -4.07 -16.32 -2.04
N MET A 73 -2.97 -15.58 -2.05
CA MET A 73 -2.10 -15.40 -3.21
C MET A 73 -0.65 -15.46 -2.75
N HIS A 74 0.17 -16.14 -3.53
CA HIS A 74 1.63 -16.12 -3.46
C HIS A 74 2.18 -15.71 -4.82
N ALA A 75 3.13 -14.78 -4.84
CA ALA A 75 3.84 -14.38 -6.04
C ALA A 75 5.33 -14.23 -5.74
N GLU A 76 6.14 -14.66 -6.67
CA GLU A 76 7.60 -14.53 -6.60
C GLU A 76 8.06 -13.56 -7.69
N TYR A 77 8.92 -12.64 -7.32
CA TYR A 77 9.52 -11.65 -8.21
C TYR A 77 11.04 -11.83 -8.25
N PHE A 78 11.65 -11.51 -9.39
CA PHE A 78 13.09 -11.51 -9.56
C PHE A 78 13.73 -12.86 -9.19
N GLU A 79 13.25 -13.96 -9.81
CA GLU A 79 13.74 -15.32 -9.55
C GLU A 79 13.68 -15.72 -8.07
N SER A 80 12.52 -15.46 -7.43
CA SER A 80 12.25 -15.77 -6.01
C SER A 80 13.04 -14.96 -4.99
N ILE A 81 13.74 -13.89 -5.40
CA ILE A 81 14.40 -12.96 -4.47
C ILE A 81 13.39 -12.26 -3.59
N ALA A 82 12.29 -11.78 -4.19
CA ALA A 82 11.21 -11.12 -3.46
C ALA A 82 9.94 -11.96 -3.51
N LYS A 83 9.37 -12.25 -2.34
CA LYS A 83 8.14 -13.04 -2.15
C LYS A 83 7.03 -12.13 -1.67
N TYR A 84 5.89 -12.19 -2.34
CA TYR A 84 4.73 -11.38 -2.04
C TYR A 84 3.53 -12.27 -1.74
N ASP A 85 3.05 -12.19 -0.51
CA ASP A 85 1.95 -13.00 0.01
C ASP A 85 0.75 -12.11 0.33
N TYR A 86 -0.43 -12.58 0.01
CA TYR A 86 -1.69 -11.95 0.37
C TYR A 86 -2.67 -13.01 0.85
N ILE A 87 -3.31 -12.74 1.99
CA ILE A 87 -4.43 -13.54 2.48
C ILE A 87 -5.55 -12.59 2.89
N SER A 88 -6.78 -12.95 2.58
CA SER A 88 -7.94 -12.12 2.91
C SER A 88 -9.17 -12.97 3.19
N TYR A 89 -10.00 -12.45 4.08
CA TYR A 89 -11.32 -12.95 4.38
C TYR A 89 -12.29 -11.77 4.48
N ALA A 90 -13.47 -11.94 3.90
CA ALA A 90 -14.55 -10.96 4.02
C ALA A 90 -15.88 -11.65 4.26
N LYS A 91 -16.72 -11.01 5.05
CA LYS A 91 -18.05 -11.50 5.43
C LYS A 91 -19.10 -10.41 5.26
N SER A 92 -20.19 -10.75 4.60
CA SER A 92 -21.38 -9.92 4.56
C SER A 92 -22.08 -9.92 5.92
N LEU A 93 -22.47 -8.76 6.38
CA LEU A 93 -23.24 -8.58 7.61
C LEU A 93 -24.72 -8.59 7.28
N ASP A 94 -25.50 -9.29 8.11
CA ASP A 94 -26.95 -9.42 7.92
C ASP A 94 -27.67 -8.06 7.96
N ASN A 95 -28.87 -7.97 7.40
CA ASN A 95 -29.77 -6.82 7.44
C ASN A 95 -29.20 -5.52 6.83
N ASN A 96 -28.56 -5.58 5.65
CA ASN A 96 -27.93 -4.44 5.00
C ASN A 96 -26.75 -3.81 5.80
N GLY A 97 -26.19 -4.53 6.75
CA GLY A 97 -25.09 -4.08 7.62
C GLY A 97 -23.75 -3.85 6.89
N GLY A 98 -23.68 -4.10 5.56
CA GLY A 98 -22.46 -3.96 4.77
C GLY A 98 -21.59 -5.21 4.77
N VAL A 99 -20.31 -5.04 4.42
CA VAL A 99 -19.32 -6.12 4.35
C VAL A 99 -18.09 -5.75 5.16
N PHE A 100 -17.71 -6.61 6.08
CA PHE A 100 -16.46 -6.51 6.82
C PHE A 100 -15.39 -7.41 6.19
N GLY A 101 -14.15 -6.93 6.14
CA GLY A 101 -13.01 -7.67 5.61
C GLY A 101 -11.77 -7.51 6.47
N ILE A 102 -10.93 -8.53 6.45
CA ILE A 102 -9.58 -8.51 6.98
C ILE A 102 -8.62 -9.05 5.93
N SER A 103 -7.52 -8.34 5.71
CA SER A 103 -6.49 -8.76 4.76
C SER A 103 -5.12 -8.60 5.38
N VAL A 104 -4.19 -9.49 5.03
CA VAL A 104 -2.79 -9.41 5.41
C VAL A 104 -1.94 -9.49 4.14
N VAL A 105 -0.99 -8.58 4.04
CA VAL A 105 0.00 -8.50 2.97
C VAL A 105 1.37 -8.73 3.58
N ARG A 106 2.24 -9.47 2.90
CA ARG A 106 3.66 -9.60 3.24
C ARG A 106 4.49 -9.42 1.97
N LEU A 107 5.53 -8.62 2.05
CA LEU A 107 6.65 -8.61 1.12
C LEU A 107 7.89 -9.04 1.87
N GLY A 108 8.56 -10.10 1.43
CA GLY A 108 9.80 -10.61 2.02
C GLY A 108 10.92 -10.67 0.99
N VAL A 109 12.11 -10.28 1.40
CA VAL A 109 13.35 -10.46 0.65
C VAL A 109 14.34 -11.19 1.54
N ASP A 110 14.81 -12.34 1.08
CA ASP A 110 15.74 -13.19 1.83
C ASP A 110 17.16 -13.06 1.27
N ASN A 111 18.14 -13.50 2.08
CA ASN A 111 19.54 -13.61 1.69
C ASN A 111 20.21 -12.29 1.23
N ILE A 112 19.80 -11.15 1.83
CA ILE A 112 20.45 -9.87 1.59
C ILE A 112 21.84 -9.92 2.23
N LEU A 113 22.89 -9.65 1.45
CA LEU A 113 24.25 -9.65 1.97
C LEU A 113 24.47 -8.51 2.95
N ASN A 114 24.95 -8.84 4.14
CA ASN A 114 25.36 -7.90 5.15
C ASN A 114 26.86 -7.68 5.07
N THR A 115 27.28 -6.50 4.69
CA THR A 115 28.68 -6.08 4.55
C THR A 115 29.07 -5.01 5.58
N THR A 116 28.28 -4.80 6.64
CA THR A 116 28.57 -3.77 7.66
C THR A 116 29.87 -4.02 8.40
N GLN A 117 30.34 -5.26 8.48
CA GLN A 117 31.57 -5.66 9.14
C GLN A 117 32.65 -6.14 8.14
N LEU A 118 32.46 -5.86 6.84
CA LEU A 118 33.39 -6.27 5.78
C LEU A 118 34.78 -5.63 5.97
N ILE A 119 34.82 -4.40 6.49
CA ILE A 119 36.04 -3.62 6.71
C ILE A 119 36.31 -3.59 8.22
N ASP A 120 37.51 -3.98 8.67
CA ASP A 120 37.91 -3.93 10.06
C ASP A 120 38.30 -2.49 10.50
N ALA A 121 38.62 -2.33 11.79
CA ALA A 121 38.99 -1.02 12.33
C ALA A 121 40.28 -0.43 11.73
N GLU A 122 41.14 -1.29 11.17
CA GLU A 122 42.41 -0.94 10.53
C GLU A 122 42.26 -0.69 9.02
N GLY A 123 41.05 -0.91 8.45
CA GLY A 123 40.73 -0.70 7.03
C GLY A 123 41.00 -1.90 6.12
N ASN A 124 41.29 -3.09 6.67
CA ASN A 124 41.45 -4.31 5.88
C ASN A 124 40.08 -4.93 5.52
N ILE A 125 40.02 -5.57 4.36
CA ILE A 125 38.80 -6.25 3.88
C ILE A 125 38.84 -7.71 4.35
N ASP A 126 37.79 -8.13 5.07
CA ASP A 126 37.61 -9.51 5.58
C ASP A 126 36.29 -10.08 5.04
N TYR A 127 36.35 -10.87 3.99
CA TYR A 127 35.18 -11.49 3.35
C TYR A 127 34.51 -12.57 4.22
N ASP A 128 35.22 -13.13 5.22
CA ASP A 128 34.65 -14.15 6.12
C ASP A 128 33.59 -13.52 7.08
N LYS A 129 33.56 -12.20 7.20
CA LYS A 129 32.57 -11.45 8.00
C LYS A 129 31.29 -11.10 7.22
N VAL A 130 31.24 -11.47 5.94
CA VAL A 130 30.01 -11.29 5.17
C VAL A 130 28.95 -12.28 5.65
N THR A 131 27.84 -11.78 6.14
CA THR A 131 26.69 -12.57 6.58
C THR A 131 25.47 -12.25 5.72
N SER A 132 24.32 -12.85 6.00
CA SER A 132 23.07 -12.51 5.33
C SER A 132 21.97 -12.18 6.35
N PHE A 133 21.00 -11.39 5.90
CA PHE A 133 19.79 -11.09 6.65
C PHE A 133 18.58 -11.09 5.73
N SER A 134 17.38 -11.08 6.32
CA SER A 134 16.13 -10.97 5.57
C SER A 134 15.42 -9.67 5.95
N GLN A 135 14.70 -9.10 4.97
CA GLN A 135 13.76 -8.00 5.18
C GLN A 135 12.33 -8.53 5.02
N SER A 136 11.41 -8.03 5.83
CA SER A 136 9.99 -8.35 5.68
C SER A 136 9.12 -7.15 6.04
N ASP A 137 8.24 -6.79 5.13
CA ASP A 137 7.22 -5.75 5.31
C ASP A 137 5.85 -6.42 5.38
N TYR A 138 5.06 -6.10 6.40
CA TYR A 138 3.71 -6.61 6.61
C TYR A 138 2.71 -5.46 6.68
N ALA A 139 1.51 -5.69 6.17
CA ALA A 139 0.38 -4.82 6.43
C ALA A 139 -0.88 -5.63 6.72
N ALA A 140 -1.62 -5.22 7.74
CA ALA A 140 -2.97 -5.69 8.01
C ALA A 140 -3.96 -4.59 7.64
N LEU A 141 -5.00 -4.94 6.88
CA LEU A 141 -6.08 -4.06 6.47
C LEU A 141 -7.38 -4.55 7.12
N LEU A 142 -7.98 -3.73 7.96
CA LEU A 142 -9.34 -3.93 8.46
C LEU A 142 -10.27 -3.08 7.62
N SER A 143 -11.17 -3.71 6.90
CA SER A 143 -11.97 -3.08 5.85
C SER A 143 -13.45 -3.16 6.16
N TYR A 144 -14.16 -2.10 5.83
CA TYR A 144 -15.62 -2.07 5.94
C TYR A 144 -16.20 -1.33 4.73
N ALA A 145 -17.20 -1.94 4.09
CA ALA A 145 -17.92 -1.34 2.98
C ALA A 145 -19.42 -1.37 3.22
N PHE A 146 -20.11 -0.29 2.85
CA PHE A 146 -21.54 -0.16 3.04
C PHE A 146 -22.19 0.70 1.94
N ARG A 147 -23.53 0.68 1.88
CA ARG A 147 -24.33 1.52 0.98
C ARG A 147 -24.99 2.64 1.78
N PRO A 148 -24.54 3.90 1.64
CA PRO A 148 -25.15 5.04 2.32
C PRO A 148 -26.61 5.20 1.92
N GLY A 149 -27.50 5.35 2.92
CA GLY A 149 -28.93 5.56 2.68
C GLY A 149 -29.65 4.41 1.95
N GLY A 150 -29.00 3.25 1.78
CA GLY A 150 -29.56 2.10 1.05
C GLY A 150 -29.57 2.24 -0.48
N ASP A 151 -28.95 3.30 -1.04
CA ASP A 151 -28.82 3.45 -2.51
C ASP A 151 -27.93 2.33 -3.07
N GLN A 152 -28.53 1.47 -3.90
CA GLN A 152 -27.84 0.32 -4.50
C GLN A 152 -26.73 0.73 -5.49
N ARG A 153 -26.73 1.95 -5.96
CA ARG A 153 -25.77 2.48 -6.93
C ARG A 153 -24.50 3.01 -6.28
N LEU A 154 -24.59 3.48 -5.03
CA LEU A 154 -23.48 4.09 -4.30
C LEU A 154 -22.96 3.13 -3.22
N ALA A 155 -21.66 2.91 -3.20
CA ALA A 155 -20.97 2.21 -2.12
C ALA A 155 -19.79 3.05 -1.61
N VAL A 156 -19.58 3.00 -0.31
CA VAL A 156 -18.44 3.59 0.37
C VAL A 156 -17.69 2.50 1.11
N GLY A 157 -16.37 2.57 1.11
CA GLY A 157 -15.53 1.63 1.84
C GLY A 157 -14.38 2.35 2.52
N VAL A 158 -13.93 1.80 3.64
CA VAL A 158 -12.80 2.30 4.40
C VAL A 158 -11.87 1.15 4.76
N ASN A 159 -10.57 1.43 4.80
CA ASN A 159 -9.58 0.55 5.42
C ASN A 159 -8.94 1.27 6.60
N ALA A 160 -8.77 0.57 7.71
CA ALA A 160 -7.78 0.89 8.73
C ALA A 160 -6.55 0.02 8.48
N LYS A 161 -5.38 0.64 8.38
CA LYS A 161 -4.11 0.03 7.97
C LYS A 161 -3.14 0.00 9.14
N LEU A 162 -2.60 -1.18 9.44
CA LEU A 162 -1.48 -1.36 10.36
C LEU A 162 -0.30 -1.91 9.55
N VAL A 163 0.85 -1.27 9.67
CA VAL A 163 2.07 -1.63 8.96
C VAL A 163 3.14 -2.03 9.97
N TYR A 164 3.83 -3.13 9.69
CA TYR A 164 5.03 -3.54 10.40
C TYR A 164 6.13 -3.83 9.40
N ARG A 165 7.29 -3.20 9.60
CA ARG A 165 8.44 -3.35 8.71
C ARG A 165 9.65 -3.81 9.52
N ASN A 166 10.41 -4.76 8.99
CA ASN A 166 11.59 -5.29 9.64
C ASN A 166 12.74 -5.39 8.64
N VAL A 167 13.89 -4.85 9.00
CA VAL A 167 15.13 -4.91 8.23
C VAL A 167 16.15 -5.69 9.04
N GLY A 168 15.97 -7.02 9.12
CA GLY A 168 16.81 -7.92 9.90
C GLY A 168 16.99 -7.44 11.33
N LYS A 169 18.26 -7.38 11.78
CA LYS A 169 18.64 -6.89 13.12
C LYS A 169 18.87 -5.36 13.19
N PHE A 170 18.80 -4.67 12.05
CA PHE A 170 19.20 -3.27 11.92
C PHE A 170 18.10 -2.29 12.30
N ALA A 171 16.85 -2.57 11.89
CA ALA A 171 15.75 -1.67 12.14
C ALA A 171 14.39 -2.37 12.11
N SER A 172 13.43 -1.81 12.85
CA SER A 172 12.01 -2.15 12.73
C SER A 172 11.16 -0.89 12.74
N GLY A 173 10.01 -0.95 12.07
CA GLY A 173 9.09 0.17 11.98
C GLY A 173 7.65 -0.26 12.15
N TYR A 174 6.84 0.57 12.79
CA TYR A 174 5.40 0.39 12.92
C TYR A 174 4.69 1.61 12.33
N GLY A 175 3.62 1.36 11.58
CA GLY A 175 2.85 2.42 10.97
C GLY A 175 1.36 2.18 11.01
N PHE A 176 0.61 3.26 10.84
CA PHE A 176 -0.84 3.19 10.72
C PHE A 176 -1.35 4.28 9.77
N GLY A 177 -2.50 4.02 9.16
CA GLY A 177 -3.14 4.94 8.24
C GLY A 177 -4.53 4.46 7.86
N PHE A 178 -5.21 5.28 7.07
CA PHE A 178 -6.56 4.98 6.59
C PHE A 178 -6.65 5.20 5.08
N ASP A 179 -7.51 4.38 4.45
CA ASP A 179 -7.90 4.57 3.05
C ASP A 179 -9.42 4.73 2.98
N VAL A 180 -9.88 5.49 2.00
CA VAL A 180 -11.30 5.69 1.72
C VAL A 180 -11.57 5.43 0.26
N GLY A 181 -12.60 4.65 -0.03
CA GLY A 181 -13.02 4.32 -1.38
C GLY A 181 -14.48 4.61 -1.63
N VAL A 182 -14.80 4.95 -2.87
CA VAL A 182 -16.17 5.17 -3.33
C VAL A 182 -16.35 4.45 -4.66
N LEU A 183 -17.50 3.80 -4.84
CA LEU A 183 -17.97 3.23 -6.09
C LEU A 183 -19.37 3.75 -6.40
N TYR A 184 -19.59 4.15 -7.65
CA TYR A 184 -20.89 4.48 -8.18
C TYR A 184 -21.17 3.69 -9.44
N LYS A 185 -22.30 2.95 -9.44
CA LYS A 185 -22.78 2.15 -10.58
C LYS A 185 -23.99 2.84 -11.19
N ALA A 186 -23.82 3.37 -12.41
CA ALA A 186 -24.91 4.00 -13.14
C ALA A 186 -25.80 2.95 -13.83
N ASP A 187 -27.08 3.24 -13.98
CA ASP A 187 -28.05 2.36 -14.65
C ASP A 187 -27.72 2.13 -16.14
N THR A 188 -26.84 2.94 -16.72
CA THR A 188 -26.33 2.85 -18.10
C THR A 188 -25.21 1.81 -18.29
N GLY A 189 -24.88 1.04 -17.23
CA GLY A 189 -23.81 0.05 -17.25
C GLY A 189 -22.40 0.65 -17.00
N TRP A 190 -22.29 1.96 -16.80
CA TRP A 190 -21.03 2.58 -16.36
C TRP A 190 -20.82 2.44 -14.88
N SER A 191 -19.56 2.21 -14.48
CA SER A 191 -19.13 2.23 -13.09
C SER A 191 -17.99 3.21 -12.93
N TYR A 192 -18.04 4.00 -11.89
CA TYR A 192 -17.02 4.99 -11.53
C TYR A 192 -16.46 4.64 -10.16
N GLY A 193 -15.16 4.72 -10.01
CA GLY A 193 -14.49 4.44 -8.74
C GLY A 193 -13.49 5.54 -8.40
N ALA A 194 -13.42 5.86 -7.11
CA ALA A 194 -12.38 6.70 -6.56
C ALA A 194 -11.86 6.08 -5.27
N MET A 195 -10.54 6.13 -5.06
CA MET A 195 -9.89 5.70 -3.82
C MET A 195 -8.87 6.74 -3.42
N LEU A 196 -9.03 7.28 -2.23
CA LEU A 196 -8.01 8.08 -1.55
C LEU A 196 -7.23 7.13 -0.64
N ARG A 197 -6.06 6.72 -1.11
CA ARG A 197 -5.11 5.91 -0.34
C ARG A 197 -4.32 6.81 0.59
N ASP A 198 -4.01 6.31 1.79
CA ASP A 198 -3.30 7.09 2.82
C ASP A 198 -3.98 8.42 3.15
N ALA A 199 -5.33 8.42 3.24
CA ALA A 199 -6.18 9.60 3.37
C ALA A 199 -5.81 10.50 4.56
N THR A 200 -5.32 9.90 5.63
CA THR A 200 -4.85 10.60 6.85
C THR A 200 -3.34 10.76 6.88
N THR A 201 -2.63 10.48 5.77
CA THR A 201 -1.19 10.26 5.76
C THR A 201 -0.83 9.02 6.59
N THR A 202 -0.18 8.02 6.01
CA THR A 202 0.31 6.88 6.78
C THR A 202 1.64 7.25 7.44
N VAL A 203 1.70 7.11 8.75
CA VAL A 203 2.85 7.46 9.56
C VAL A 203 3.55 6.19 10.00
N ASN A 204 4.87 6.10 9.78
CA ASN A 204 5.71 4.99 10.23
C ASN A 204 6.74 5.50 11.23
N PHE A 205 6.84 4.82 12.37
CA PHE A 205 7.80 5.08 13.43
C PHE A 205 8.89 4.02 13.37
N TRP A 206 10.14 4.44 13.19
CA TRP A 206 11.29 3.55 13.08
C TRP A 206 12.08 3.47 14.39
N THR A 207 12.48 2.26 14.74
CA THR A 207 13.48 1.97 15.76
C THR A 207 14.71 1.41 15.06
N VAL A 208 15.85 2.05 15.23
CA VAL A 208 17.13 1.67 14.59
C VAL A 208 18.07 1.14 15.66
N ASN A 209 18.65 -0.03 15.40
CA ASN A 209 19.69 -0.60 16.22
C ASN A 209 21.06 -0.09 15.75
N GLN A 210 21.52 1.00 16.37
CA GLN A 210 22.77 1.66 16.00
C GLN A 210 23.98 0.74 16.13
N ALA A 211 23.99 -0.11 17.17
CA ALA A 211 25.12 -1.01 17.42
C ALA A 211 25.38 -2.03 16.29
N GLU A 212 24.31 -2.37 15.54
CA GLU A 212 24.39 -3.28 14.41
C GLU A 212 24.61 -2.57 13.05
N LEU A 213 24.27 -1.28 12.99
CA LEU A 213 24.31 -0.49 11.76
C LEU A 213 25.64 0.24 11.58
N SER A 214 26.19 0.81 12.65
CA SER A 214 27.44 1.58 12.59
C SER A 214 28.65 0.68 12.50
N ALA A 215 29.64 1.13 11.72
CA ALA A 215 30.98 0.59 11.70
C ALA A 215 31.99 1.73 11.99
N VAL A 216 33.06 1.41 12.69
CA VAL A 216 34.16 2.35 12.93
C VAL A 216 35.37 1.87 12.14
N VAL A 217 35.85 2.69 11.22
CA VAL A 217 37.04 2.40 10.41
C VAL A 217 38.01 3.56 10.53
N ASN A 218 39.25 3.29 10.88
CA ASN A 218 40.28 4.31 11.10
C ASN A 218 39.87 5.44 12.08
N GLY A 219 39.00 5.13 13.05
CA GLY A 219 38.50 6.10 14.04
C GLY A 219 37.32 6.95 13.56
N GLU A 220 36.83 6.77 12.35
CA GLU A 220 35.65 7.44 11.82
C GLU A 220 34.41 6.51 11.87
N GLU A 221 33.29 7.05 12.32
CA GLU A 221 32.01 6.32 12.36
C GLU A 221 31.33 6.38 10.98
N PHE A 222 31.07 5.20 10.40
CA PHE A 222 30.30 5.02 9.19
C PHE A 222 28.87 4.56 9.51
N ASN A 223 27.91 4.92 8.65
CA ASN A 223 26.49 4.59 8.79
C ASN A 223 25.89 5.08 10.12
N PRO A 224 25.99 6.37 10.47
CA PRO A 224 25.33 6.88 11.66
C PRO A 224 23.81 6.69 11.57
N ALA A 225 23.14 6.53 12.72
CA ALA A 225 21.69 6.38 12.75
C ALA A 225 21.00 7.57 12.06
N PRO A 226 19.95 7.32 11.28
CA PRO A 226 19.11 8.38 10.74
C PRO A 226 18.58 9.27 11.86
N LYS A 227 18.69 10.60 11.69
CA LYS A 227 18.17 11.57 12.67
C LYS A 227 16.65 11.53 12.74
N ASP A 228 16.00 11.34 11.59
CA ASP A 228 14.53 11.24 11.49
C ASP A 228 14.10 9.79 11.59
N LYS A 229 13.36 9.47 12.65
CA LYS A 229 12.74 8.16 12.90
C LYS A 229 11.28 8.11 12.42
N LEU A 230 10.79 9.21 11.88
CA LEU A 230 9.45 9.35 11.35
C LEU A 230 9.47 9.31 9.83
N GLU A 231 8.71 8.42 9.25
CA GLU A 231 8.49 8.34 7.81
C GLU A 231 7.01 8.50 7.52
N ILE A 232 6.66 9.30 6.52
CA ILE A 232 5.28 9.59 6.15
C ILE A 232 5.01 9.22 4.70
N THR A 233 3.84 8.60 4.46
CA THR A 233 3.32 8.33 3.12
C THR A 233 2.23 9.34 2.79
N MET A 234 2.42 10.09 1.73
CA MET A 234 1.47 11.12 1.30
C MET A 234 0.19 10.52 0.70
N PRO A 235 -0.96 11.19 0.88
CA PRO A 235 -2.21 10.77 0.26
C PRO A 235 -2.11 10.66 -1.26
N LYS A 236 -2.71 9.60 -1.82
CA LYS A 236 -2.76 9.31 -3.25
C LYS A 236 -4.19 9.07 -3.71
N LEU A 237 -4.67 9.91 -4.62
CA LEU A 237 -5.97 9.74 -5.25
C LEU A 237 -5.85 8.86 -6.50
N ASN A 238 -6.61 7.77 -6.52
CA ASN A 238 -6.79 6.90 -7.68
C ASN A 238 -8.24 7.03 -8.15
N ILE A 239 -8.44 7.24 -9.43
CA ILE A 239 -9.76 7.29 -10.05
C ILE A 239 -9.84 6.32 -11.22
N GLY A 240 -11.01 5.77 -11.47
CA GLY A 240 -11.21 4.83 -12.57
C GLY A 240 -12.66 4.80 -13.01
N MET A 241 -12.86 4.37 -14.24
CA MET A 241 -14.17 4.09 -14.79
C MET A 241 -14.14 2.78 -15.58
N SER A 242 -15.27 2.10 -15.63
CA SER A 242 -15.46 0.90 -16.43
C SER A 242 -16.88 0.85 -16.98
N LYS A 243 -17.06 0.08 -18.05
CA LYS A 243 -18.38 -0.16 -18.64
C LYS A 243 -18.57 -1.65 -18.87
N ASN A 244 -19.71 -2.16 -18.43
CA ASN A 244 -20.14 -3.51 -18.71
C ASN A 244 -20.93 -3.53 -20.03
N TYR A 245 -20.56 -4.46 -20.91
CA TYR A 245 -21.30 -4.74 -22.13
C TYR A 245 -21.88 -6.15 -22.05
N GLU A 246 -23.16 -6.29 -22.26
CA GLU A 246 -23.80 -7.59 -22.45
C GLU A 246 -23.59 -8.02 -23.90
N ILE A 247 -22.87 -9.11 -24.11
CA ILE A 247 -22.71 -9.72 -25.42
C ILE A 247 -23.78 -10.82 -25.52
N ASN A 248 -24.90 -10.51 -26.20
CA ASN A 248 -25.89 -11.53 -26.54
C ASN A 248 -25.26 -12.52 -27.53
N ARG A 249 -25.17 -13.76 -27.13
CA ARG A 249 -24.81 -14.88 -28.00
C ARG A 249 -26.04 -15.54 -28.56
#